data_18cc07e63f3a855ef360aa3ac1f2fd43
#
_entry.id   18cc07e63f3a855ef360aa3ac1f2fd43
#
_cell.length_a   1.000
_cell.length_b   1.000
_cell.length_c   1.000
_cell.angle_alpha   90.00
_cell.angle_beta   90.00
_cell.angle_gamma   90.00
#
_symmetry.space_group_name_H-M   'P 1'
#
loop_
_entity.id
_entity.type
_entity.pdbx_description
1 polymer ?
#
loop_
_entity_poly.entity_id
_entity_poly.type
_entity_poly.pdbx_seq_one_letter_code
_entity_poly.pdbx_strand_id
1 'polypeptide(L)'
;ESLSGRGLLYSGRTDKGRKGYALQQVGFGFPQTFFWKNEDTPHARKMAAMTAKYFNRTVTREAFSGPATKPYRYIPVGRTVPTTRQAIFPGEMMETVIEKAEVIAVAHCGCRVAYRLAGRGCEHPTEVCMKYNDMARYVIDKGFAREISKQEALDLIRKSEAAGLVHFVDNAE
;
A
#
# COMPACT_ATOMS: atom_id res chain seq x y z
N GLU A 1 -0.58 -18.51 12.51
CA GLU A 1 -1.87 -18.12 11.89
C GLU A 1 -2.47 -16.87 12.54
N SER A 2 -2.74 -16.89 13.84
CA SER A 2 -3.38 -15.76 14.56
C SER A 2 -2.67 -14.41 14.36
N LEU A 3 -1.35 -14.35 14.49
CA LEU A 3 -0.59 -13.12 14.31
C LEU A 3 -0.59 -12.65 12.85
N SER A 4 -0.54 -13.56 11.90
CA SER A 4 -0.63 -13.23 10.47
C SER A 4 -2.03 -12.73 10.10
N GLY A 5 -3.09 -13.35 10.62
CA GLY A 5 -4.47 -12.86 10.43
C GLY A 5 -4.76 -11.51 11.07
N ARG A 6 -3.89 -11.05 11.97
CA ARG A 6 -3.94 -9.70 12.58
C ARG A 6 -3.01 -8.68 11.91
N GLY A 7 -2.30 -9.08 10.85
CA GLY A 7 -1.37 -8.20 10.13
C GLY A 7 -0.03 -7.95 10.83
N LEU A 8 0.30 -8.74 11.87
CA LEU A 8 1.56 -8.60 12.61
C LEU A 8 2.71 -9.37 11.95
N LEU A 9 2.38 -10.43 11.20
CA LEU A 9 3.32 -11.24 10.44
C LEU A 9 2.84 -11.35 9.00
N TYR A 10 3.75 -11.15 8.07
CA TYR A 10 3.57 -11.57 6.69
C TYR A 10 3.65 -13.09 6.61
N SER A 11 2.78 -13.73 5.85
CA SER A 11 2.87 -15.16 5.54
C SER A 11 2.94 -15.37 4.04
N GLY A 12 3.84 -16.20 3.61
CA GLY A 12 4.05 -16.52 2.20
C GLY A 12 4.61 -17.93 2.04
N ARG A 13 5.03 -18.27 0.83
CA ARG A 13 5.75 -19.50 0.55
C ARG A 13 7.23 -19.21 0.39
N THR A 14 8.06 -20.06 0.97
CA THR A 14 9.52 -20.06 0.74
C THR A 14 9.82 -20.59 -0.66
N ASP A 15 11.04 -20.42 -1.14
CA ASP A 15 11.52 -20.96 -2.42
C ASP A 15 11.35 -22.48 -2.53
N LYS A 16 11.29 -23.17 -1.39
CA LYS A 16 11.02 -24.62 -1.30
C LYS A 16 9.51 -24.93 -1.20
N GLY A 17 8.63 -23.97 -1.45
CA GLY A 17 7.18 -24.13 -1.40
C GLY A 17 6.58 -24.29 0.00
N ARG A 18 7.39 -24.25 1.07
CA ARG A 18 6.91 -24.36 2.46
C ARG A 18 6.33 -23.04 2.94
N LYS A 19 5.30 -23.10 3.78
CA LYS A 19 4.75 -21.92 4.44
C LYS A 19 5.81 -21.27 5.32
N GLY A 20 6.01 -19.98 5.16
CA GLY A 20 6.95 -19.16 5.91
C GLY A 20 6.26 -17.95 6.53
N TYR A 21 6.91 -17.34 7.52
CA TYR A 21 6.46 -16.14 8.18
C TYR A 21 7.63 -15.17 8.31
N ALA A 22 7.35 -13.89 8.09
CA ALA A 22 8.28 -12.80 8.31
C ALA A 22 7.62 -11.71 9.14
N LEU A 23 8.42 -10.94 9.87
CA LEU A 23 7.92 -9.75 10.56
C LEU A 23 7.47 -8.71 9.53
N GLN A 24 6.33 -8.09 9.77
CA GLN A 24 5.96 -6.88 9.04
C GLN A 24 6.96 -5.77 9.39
N GLN A 25 7.26 -4.95 8.41
CA GLN A 25 8.10 -3.77 8.63
C GLN A 25 7.47 -2.87 9.68
N VAL A 26 8.20 -2.62 10.78
CA VAL A 26 7.70 -1.84 11.94
C VAL A 26 7.61 -0.38 11.52
N GLY A 27 7.72 0.23 10.67
CA GLY A 27 7.52 1.65 10.32
C GLY A 27 6.34 1.82 9.39
N PHE A 28 6.26 1.02 8.34
CA PHE A 28 5.31 1.20 7.25
C PHE A 28 4.34 0.03 7.11
N GLY A 29 4.78 -1.20 7.37
CA GLY A 29 3.95 -2.39 7.16
C GLY A 29 2.87 -2.55 8.22
N PHE A 30 3.26 -2.67 9.47
CA PHE A 30 2.34 -2.99 10.57
C PHE A 30 1.20 -1.97 10.75
N PRO A 31 1.45 -0.66 10.90
CA PRO A 31 0.35 0.28 11.08
C PRO A 31 -0.58 0.37 9.87
N GLN A 32 -0.06 0.22 8.68
CA GLN A 32 -0.88 0.28 7.45
C GLN A 32 -1.77 -0.95 7.31
N THR A 33 -1.23 -2.15 7.52
CA THR A 33 -1.96 -3.41 7.42
C THR A 33 -3.19 -3.44 8.32
N PHE A 34 -3.07 -2.88 9.51
CA PHE A 34 -4.16 -2.79 10.46
C PHE A 34 -5.39 -2.03 9.92
N PHE A 35 -5.19 -1.05 9.05
CA PHE A 35 -6.25 -0.20 8.53
C PHE A 35 -6.77 -0.59 7.13
N TRP A 36 -6.22 -1.62 6.51
CA TRP A 36 -6.60 -2.03 5.15
C TRP A 36 -8.05 -2.49 5.02
N LYS A 37 -8.66 -2.99 6.09
CA LYS A 37 -10.08 -3.40 6.13
C LYS A 37 -11.04 -2.23 6.27
N ASN A 38 -10.56 -1.03 6.54
CA ASN A 38 -11.40 0.16 6.77
C ASN A 38 -12.41 0.02 7.93
N GLU A 39 -12.10 -0.79 8.93
CA GLU A 39 -12.95 -0.98 10.09
C GLU A 39 -12.95 0.25 10.99
N ASP A 40 -14.13 0.68 11.43
CA ASP A 40 -14.31 1.77 12.40
C ASP A 40 -14.77 1.20 13.75
N THR A 41 -13.83 0.84 14.57
CA THR A 41 -14.05 0.31 15.91
C THR A 41 -13.36 1.18 16.96
N PRO A 42 -13.77 1.13 18.24
CA PRO A 42 -13.05 1.84 19.31
C PRO A 42 -11.55 1.49 19.35
N HIS A 43 -11.22 0.23 19.07
CA HIS A 43 -9.84 -0.21 18.99
C HIS A 43 -9.10 0.41 17.79
N ALA A 44 -9.72 0.45 16.62
CA ALA A 44 -9.14 1.09 15.43
C ALA A 44 -8.93 2.60 15.64
N ARG A 45 -9.86 3.30 16.28
CA ARG A 45 -9.72 4.72 16.63
C ARG A 45 -8.56 4.97 17.60
N LYS A 46 -8.42 4.13 18.63
CA LYS A 46 -7.29 4.20 19.57
C LYS A 46 -5.96 3.95 18.84
N MET A 47 -5.91 2.93 17.97
CA MET A 47 -4.72 2.61 17.16
C MET A 47 -4.36 3.76 16.21
N ALA A 48 -5.35 4.39 15.58
CA ALA A 48 -5.15 5.53 14.69
C ALA A 48 -4.50 6.72 15.41
N ALA A 49 -4.98 7.06 16.60
CA ALA A 49 -4.40 8.12 17.41
C ALA A 49 -2.94 7.82 17.81
N MET A 50 -2.65 6.58 18.17
CA MET A 50 -1.28 6.13 18.48
C MET A 50 -0.38 6.18 17.24
N THR A 51 -0.86 5.72 16.11
CA THR A 51 -0.14 5.74 14.82
C THR A 51 0.16 7.17 14.38
N ALA A 52 -0.80 8.08 14.46
CA ALA A 52 -0.59 9.49 14.16
C ALA A 52 0.49 10.12 15.05
N LYS A 53 0.48 9.80 16.35
CA LYS A 53 1.50 10.28 17.29
C LYS A 53 2.89 9.73 16.97
N TYR A 54 2.98 8.46 16.59
CA TYR A 54 4.22 7.78 16.22
C TYR A 54 4.84 8.39 14.96
N PHE A 55 4.08 8.50 13.89
CA PHE A 55 4.57 9.07 12.62
C PHE A 55 4.95 10.55 12.72
N ASN A 56 4.30 11.33 13.58
CA ASN A 56 4.62 12.75 13.73
C ASN A 56 5.90 13.04 14.55
N ARG A 57 6.48 12.06 15.24
CA ARG A 57 7.60 12.31 16.15
C ARG A 57 8.97 11.90 15.63
N THR A 58 9.16 10.65 15.26
CA THR A 58 10.51 10.11 15.08
C THR A 58 10.67 9.45 13.72
N VAL A 59 9.74 8.57 13.36
CA VAL A 59 9.85 7.69 12.18
C VAL A 59 9.87 8.46 10.87
N THR A 60 9.06 9.50 10.75
CA THR A 60 9.00 10.28 9.51
C THR A 60 10.33 10.99 9.26
N ARG A 61 10.94 11.55 10.28
CA ARG A 61 12.18 12.28 10.14
C ARG A 61 13.36 11.36 9.82
N GLU A 62 13.49 10.26 10.53
CA GLU A 62 14.60 9.32 10.35
C GLU A 62 14.44 8.46 9.10
N ALA A 63 13.24 7.94 8.85
CA ALA A 63 12.98 7.08 7.71
C ALA A 63 13.01 7.84 6.36
N PHE A 64 12.58 9.09 6.32
CA PHE A 64 12.51 9.85 5.07
C PHE A 64 13.70 10.77 4.81
N SER A 65 14.42 11.22 5.84
CA SER A 65 15.57 12.13 5.65
C SER A 65 16.92 11.43 5.79
N GLY A 66 17.01 10.31 6.49
CA GLY A 66 18.27 9.60 6.75
C GLY A 66 18.82 8.80 5.56
N PRO A 67 18.10 7.81 5.00
CA PRO A 67 18.60 6.91 3.98
C PRO A 67 18.88 7.60 2.64
N ALA A 68 19.93 7.17 1.94
CA ALA A 68 20.22 7.61 0.57
C ALA A 68 19.09 7.17 -0.39
N THR A 69 18.61 5.92 -0.25
CA THR A 69 17.44 5.43 -0.96
C THR A 69 16.19 5.71 -0.15
N LYS A 70 15.24 6.42 -0.74
CA LYS A 70 13.97 6.73 -0.06
C LYS A 70 13.04 5.52 -0.07
N PRO A 71 12.21 5.31 0.97
CA PRO A 71 11.31 4.16 1.07
C PRO A 71 10.22 4.15 0.00
N TYR A 72 9.90 5.29 -0.56
CA TYR A 72 8.89 5.44 -1.62
C TYR A 72 9.45 6.16 -2.83
N ARG A 73 8.99 5.76 -4.01
CA ARG A 73 9.24 6.46 -5.28
C ARG A 73 7.93 6.70 -6.02
N TYR A 74 7.87 7.81 -6.74
CA TYR A 74 6.74 8.10 -7.62
C TYR A 74 6.78 7.20 -8.84
N ILE A 75 5.61 6.70 -9.25
CA ILE A 75 5.44 5.99 -10.52
C ILE A 75 4.67 6.91 -11.47
N PRO A 76 5.23 7.21 -12.65
CA PRO A 76 4.52 7.97 -13.65
C PRO A 76 3.39 7.12 -14.27
N VAL A 77 2.30 7.80 -14.59
CA VAL A 77 1.22 7.27 -15.41
C VAL A 77 1.33 7.91 -16.78
N GLY A 78 1.17 7.13 -17.85
CA GLY A 78 1.47 7.55 -19.22
C GLY A 78 0.70 8.77 -19.74
N ARG A 79 -0.37 9.17 -19.05
CA ARG A 79 -1.14 10.38 -19.36
C ARG A 79 -0.59 11.66 -18.72
N THR A 80 0.15 11.54 -17.64
CA THR A 80 0.59 12.69 -16.83
C THR A 80 1.92 13.27 -17.29
N VAL A 81 2.75 12.47 -17.94
CA VAL A 81 4.08 12.90 -18.39
C VAL A 81 4.28 12.48 -19.84
N PRO A 82 4.31 13.43 -20.80
CA PRO A 82 4.65 13.11 -22.19
C PRO A 82 6.07 12.53 -22.25
N THR A 83 6.19 11.29 -22.69
CA THR A 83 7.44 10.53 -22.76
C THR A 83 8.52 11.17 -23.66
N THR A 84 8.14 12.15 -24.46
CA THR A 84 9.07 12.88 -25.36
C THR A 84 10.02 13.85 -24.64
N ARG A 85 9.79 14.14 -23.36
CA ARG A 85 10.56 15.14 -22.59
C ARG A 85 11.25 14.64 -21.35
N GLN A 86 11.02 13.39 -20.92
CA GLN A 86 11.68 12.80 -19.76
C GLN A 86 12.02 11.33 -20.02
N ALA A 87 13.19 10.90 -19.54
CA ALA A 87 13.58 9.50 -19.57
C ALA A 87 12.81 8.74 -18.47
N ILE A 88 11.62 8.24 -18.83
CA ILE A 88 10.88 7.30 -18.00
C ILE A 88 11.22 5.91 -18.53
N PHE A 89 11.71 5.04 -17.65
CA PHE A 89 11.94 3.65 -18.03
C PHE A 89 10.58 2.97 -18.25
N PRO A 90 10.31 2.39 -19.44
CA PRO A 90 9.00 1.78 -19.72
C PRO A 90 8.56 0.72 -18.70
N GLY A 91 9.53 0.04 -18.08
CA GLY A 91 9.26 -0.95 -17.04
C GLY A 91 8.77 -0.37 -15.70
N GLU A 92 8.87 0.95 -15.53
CA GLU A 92 8.42 1.65 -14.32
C GLU A 92 7.06 2.33 -14.48
N MET A 93 6.42 2.17 -15.62
CA MET A 93 5.05 2.66 -15.81
C MET A 93 4.05 1.75 -15.11
N MET A 94 3.04 2.35 -14.51
CA MET A 94 2.03 1.62 -13.74
C MET A 94 1.27 0.59 -14.57
N GLU A 95 1.00 0.92 -15.82
CA GLU A 95 0.35 0.04 -16.79
C GLU A 95 1.18 -1.24 -17.03
N THR A 96 2.50 -1.10 -17.14
CA THR A 96 3.42 -2.23 -17.32
C THR A 96 3.46 -3.13 -16.07
N VAL A 97 3.40 -2.54 -14.89
CA VAL A 97 3.33 -3.30 -13.62
C VAL A 97 2.04 -4.12 -13.58
N ILE A 98 0.90 -3.51 -13.91
CA ILE A 98 -0.40 -4.17 -13.95
C ILE A 98 -0.41 -5.29 -15.00
N GLU A 99 0.14 -5.03 -16.18
CA GLU A 99 0.18 -6.02 -17.27
C GLU A 99 0.97 -7.27 -16.87
N LYS A 100 2.09 -7.11 -16.18
CA LYS A 100 2.96 -8.21 -15.74
C LYS A 100 2.45 -8.93 -14.50
N ALA A 101 1.53 -8.34 -13.75
CA ALA A 101 1.03 -8.93 -12.52
C ALA A 101 0.17 -10.18 -12.81
N GLU A 102 0.39 -11.24 -12.05
CA GLU A 102 -0.43 -12.46 -12.07
C GLU A 102 -1.69 -12.32 -11.23
N VAL A 103 -1.55 -11.70 -10.06
CA VAL A 103 -2.65 -11.45 -9.12
C VAL A 103 -2.57 -10.00 -8.65
N ILE A 104 -3.71 -9.34 -8.64
CA ILE A 104 -3.85 -7.96 -8.17
C ILE A 104 -4.93 -7.91 -7.11
N ALA A 105 -4.66 -7.23 -6.02
CA ALA A 105 -5.62 -6.97 -4.96
C ALA A 105 -5.71 -5.47 -4.67
N VAL A 106 -6.89 -5.03 -4.23
CA VAL A 106 -7.08 -3.68 -3.72
C VAL A 106 -7.52 -3.71 -2.26
N ALA A 107 -6.84 -2.92 -1.46
CA ALA A 107 -7.18 -2.63 -0.07
C ALA A 107 -7.54 -1.16 0.09
N HIS A 108 -8.10 -0.80 1.24
CA HIS A 108 -8.20 0.61 1.61
C HIS A 108 -6.82 1.20 1.91
N CYS A 109 -6.63 2.47 1.60
CA CYS A 109 -5.41 3.19 1.95
C CYS A 109 -5.28 3.31 3.48
N GLY A 110 -4.41 2.51 4.07
CA GLY A 110 -4.22 2.47 5.52
C GLY A 110 -3.89 3.83 6.12
N CYS A 111 -3.09 4.65 5.43
CA CYS A 111 -2.76 6.00 5.87
C CYS A 111 -4.01 6.89 5.97
N ARG A 112 -4.88 6.91 4.95
CA ARG A 112 -6.09 7.73 4.94
C ARG A 112 -7.12 7.24 5.95
N VAL A 113 -7.28 5.93 6.07
CA VAL A 113 -8.16 5.35 7.08
C VAL A 113 -7.70 5.73 8.48
N ALA A 114 -6.40 5.60 8.78
CA ALA A 114 -5.85 6.01 10.06
C ALA A 114 -6.06 7.51 10.34
N TYR A 115 -5.79 8.39 9.37
CA TYR A 115 -6.01 9.82 9.53
C TYR A 115 -7.48 10.18 9.71
N ARG A 116 -8.39 9.53 8.96
CA ARG A 116 -9.82 9.72 9.12
C ARG A 116 -10.30 9.31 10.51
N LEU A 117 -9.88 8.15 11.01
CA LEU A 117 -10.21 7.68 12.36
C LEU A 117 -9.61 8.56 13.47
N ALA A 118 -8.53 9.26 13.18
CA ALA A 118 -7.92 10.25 14.07
C ALA A 118 -8.55 11.67 13.94
N GLY A 119 -9.64 11.83 13.18
CA GLY A 119 -10.33 13.11 12.99
C GLY A 119 -9.63 14.07 12.02
N ARG A 120 -8.73 13.59 11.17
CA ARG A 120 -7.93 14.37 10.19
C ARG A 120 -8.11 13.87 8.76
N GLY A 121 -9.21 13.23 8.46
CA GLY A 121 -9.47 12.62 7.16
C GLY A 121 -9.57 13.65 6.02
N CYS A 122 -9.42 13.13 4.81
CA CYS A 122 -9.77 13.81 3.56
C CYS A 122 -10.87 13.00 2.85
N GLU A 123 -11.58 13.63 1.92
CA GLU A 123 -12.69 13.00 1.20
C GLU A 123 -12.26 12.23 -0.06
N HIS A 124 -10.97 12.07 -0.28
CA HIS A 124 -10.46 11.31 -1.42
C HIS A 124 -10.77 9.80 -1.28
N PRO A 125 -10.85 9.06 -2.41
CA PRO A 125 -11.08 7.62 -2.41
C PRO A 125 -10.09 6.87 -1.51
N THR A 126 -10.59 5.95 -0.71
CA THR A 126 -9.75 5.14 0.19
C THR A 126 -9.40 3.78 -0.39
N GLU A 127 -10.29 3.12 -1.15
CA GLU A 127 -10.05 1.81 -1.77
C GLU A 127 -9.21 1.98 -3.04
N VAL A 128 -7.92 2.28 -2.88
CA VAL A 128 -6.97 2.57 -3.97
C VAL A 128 -5.56 2.02 -3.70
N CYS A 129 -5.38 1.25 -2.63
CA CYS A 129 -4.08 0.72 -2.26
C CYS A 129 -3.88 -0.65 -2.90
N MET A 130 -3.30 -0.70 -4.09
CA MET A 130 -3.08 -1.93 -4.83
C MET A 130 -1.90 -2.73 -4.29
N LYS A 131 -2.01 -4.05 -4.39
CA LYS A 131 -0.99 -5.05 -4.08
C LYS A 131 -0.86 -6.02 -5.24
N TYR A 132 0.34 -6.56 -5.43
CA TYR A 132 0.65 -7.40 -6.57
C TYR A 132 1.25 -8.73 -6.14
N ASN A 133 0.98 -9.78 -6.92
CA ASN A 133 1.56 -11.11 -6.81
C ASN A 133 1.49 -11.69 -5.38
N ASP A 134 2.61 -12.00 -4.74
CA ASP A 134 2.62 -12.66 -3.43
C ASP A 134 2.00 -11.82 -2.32
N MET A 135 2.21 -10.49 -2.36
CA MET A 135 1.53 -9.59 -1.43
C MET A 135 0.03 -9.58 -1.67
N ALA A 136 -0.43 -9.61 -2.93
CA ALA A 136 -1.84 -9.71 -3.26
C ALA A 136 -2.45 -11.00 -2.71
N ARG A 137 -1.82 -12.15 -2.96
CA ARG A 137 -2.25 -13.46 -2.42
C ARG A 137 -2.36 -13.44 -0.90
N TYR A 138 -1.37 -12.87 -0.23
CA TYR A 138 -1.37 -12.76 1.22
C TYR A 138 -2.54 -11.94 1.76
N VAL A 139 -2.77 -10.74 1.21
CA VAL A 139 -3.82 -9.84 1.71
C VAL A 139 -5.22 -10.37 1.39
N ILE A 140 -5.39 -11.09 0.28
CA ILE A 140 -6.65 -11.78 -0.06
C ILE A 140 -6.89 -12.93 0.93
N ASP A 141 -5.90 -13.81 1.14
CA ASP A 141 -5.99 -14.96 2.07
C ASP A 141 -6.34 -14.50 3.50
N LYS A 142 -5.87 -13.34 3.92
CA LYS A 142 -6.17 -12.78 5.26
C LYS A 142 -7.42 -11.89 5.30
N GLY A 143 -8.11 -11.70 4.19
CA GLY A 143 -9.29 -10.85 4.11
C GLY A 143 -9.00 -9.37 4.36
N PHE A 144 -7.78 -8.91 4.05
CA PHE A 144 -7.40 -7.50 4.14
C PHE A 144 -7.71 -6.72 2.87
N ALA A 145 -7.84 -7.43 1.75
CA ALA A 145 -8.08 -6.88 0.43
C ALA A 145 -8.94 -7.81 -0.39
N ARG A 146 -9.52 -7.31 -1.46
CA ARG A 146 -10.21 -8.12 -2.46
C ARG A 146 -9.37 -8.23 -3.73
N GLU A 147 -9.49 -9.33 -4.44
CA GLU A 147 -8.93 -9.51 -5.77
C GLU A 147 -9.64 -8.61 -6.79
N ILE A 148 -8.88 -8.08 -7.74
CA ILE A 148 -9.37 -7.25 -8.84
C ILE A 148 -8.76 -7.67 -10.16
N SER A 149 -9.48 -7.41 -11.25
CA SER A 149 -8.96 -7.60 -12.61
C SER A 149 -7.97 -6.51 -13.01
N LYS A 150 -7.16 -6.77 -14.05
CA LYS A 150 -6.28 -5.77 -14.66
C LYS A 150 -7.04 -4.55 -15.15
N GLN A 151 -8.23 -4.75 -15.71
CA GLN A 151 -9.08 -3.66 -16.17
C GLN A 151 -9.54 -2.79 -15.01
N GLU A 152 -10.01 -3.39 -13.93
CA GLU A 152 -10.40 -2.65 -12.72
C GLU A 152 -9.22 -1.89 -12.10
N ALA A 153 -8.01 -2.47 -12.12
CA ALA A 153 -6.81 -1.79 -11.66
C ALA A 153 -6.50 -0.53 -12.49
N LEU A 154 -6.62 -0.61 -13.82
CA LEU A 154 -6.46 0.55 -14.70
C LEU A 154 -7.53 1.61 -14.46
N ASP A 155 -8.76 1.21 -14.20
CA ASP A 155 -9.87 2.14 -13.90
C ASP A 155 -9.66 2.83 -12.54
N LEU A 156 -9.11 2.11 -11.56
CA LEU A 156 -8.72 2.68 -10.26
C LEU A 156 -7.60 3.71 -10.40
N ILE A 157 -6.63 3.50 -11.29
CA ILE A 157 -5.60 4.51 -11.59
C ILE A 157 -6.26 5.78 -12.12
N ARG A 158 -7.10 5.65 -13.15
CA ARG A 158 -7.80 6.80 -13.75
C ARG A 158 -8.66 7.55 -12.72
N LYS A 159 -9.38 6.82 -11.89
CA LYS A 159 -10.18 7.37 -10.79
C LYS A 159 -9.33 8.11 -9.78
N SER A 160 -8.17 7.55 -9.44
CA SER A 160 -7.24 8.18 -8.50
C SER A 160 -6.65 9.47 -9.06
N GLU A 161 -6.26 9.49 -10.33
CA GLU A 161 -5.78 10.70 -11.02
C GLU A 161 -6.85 11.78 -11.09
N ALA A 162 -8.08 11.40 -11.47
CA ALA A 162 -9.21 12.33 -11.49
C ALA A 162 -9.50 12.95 -10.11
N ALA A 163 -9.20 12.23 -9.04
CA ALA A 163 -9.28 12.70 -7.67
C ALA A 163 -8.04 13.50 -7.21
N GLY A 164 -7.06 13.75 -8.08
CA GLY A 164 -5.83 14.49 -7.75
C GLY A 164 -4.82 13.70 -6.92
N LEU A 165 -4.89 12.37 -6.94
CA LEU A 165 -3.96 11.52 -6.21
C LEU A 165 -2.68 11.27 -7.03
N VAL A 166 -1.56 11.20 -6.35
CA VAL A 166 -0.26 10.87 -6.93
C VAL A 166 0.07 9.42 -6.65
N HIS A 167 0.54 8.71 -7.67
CA HIS A 167 0.94 7.30 -7.56
C HIS A 167 2.38 7.19 -7.09
N PHE A 168 2.62 6.30 -6.15
CA PHE A 168 3.96 5.92 -5.74
C PHE A 168 3.99 4.46 -5.27
N VAL A 169 5.17 3.87 -5.30
CA VAL A 169 5.40 2.51 -4.79
C VAL A 169 6.29 2.53 -3.57
N ASP A 170 6.09 1.51 -2.74
CA ASP A 170 7.01 1.12 -1.70
C ASP A 170 8.22 0.42 -2.35
N ASN A 171 9.41 0.80 -1.96
CA ASN A 171 10.66 0.14 -2.34
C ASN A 171 10.95 -1.02 -1.36
N ALA A 172 9.96 -1.86 -1.10
CA ALA A 172 10.20 -3.11 -0.38
C ALA A 172 11.01 -4.05 -1.30
N GLU A 173 12.19 -4.46 -0.84
CA GLU A 173 12.98 -5.53 -1.44
C GLU A 173 12.36 -6.91 -1.13
#